data_cca8ba00602c81cdf628c8183933b1d5
#
_entry.id   cca8ba00602c81cdf628c8183933b1d5
#
_cell.length_a   1.000
_cell.length_b   1.000
_cell.length_c   1.000
_cell.angle_alpha   90.00
_cell.angle_beta   90.00
_cell.angle_gamma   90.00
#
_symmetry.space_group_name_H-M   'P 1'
#
loop_
_entity.id
_entity.type
_entity.pdbx_description
1 polymer ?
#
loop_
_entity_poly.entity_id
_entity_poly.type
_entity_poly.pdbx_seq_one_letter_code
_entity_poly.pdbx_strand_id
1 'polypeptide(L)'
;MKSLEDYIVVFDDVLDETACEILIDTYNKSPNHVEQRNDTLMKFNEINIFESPKFESFRELFLFKAKKIAESYRDYTKAFWPQDLAYEAPRIKKYEPNDGYFNWHIDSASAETGKRLLVMFWYLNDVEEGGQTEFAIGDEIISNPAKRGSVVCFPPNFLYPHRGVTPTSGPKYVISSYVQLPPKS
;
A
#
# COMPACT_ATOMS: atom_id res chain seq x y z
N MET A 1 -24.28 -0.65 13.04
CA MET A 1 -22.93 -1.04 13.53
C MET A 1 -22.11 -1.28 12.28
N LYS A 2 -20.86 -0.81 12.20
CA LYS A 2 -20.00 -1.07 11.04
C LYS A 2 -19.58 -2.55 11.02
N SER A 3 -19.61 -3.18 9.83
CA SER A 3 -19.03 -4.50 9.57
C SER A 3 -17.51 -4.39 9.43
N LEU A 4 -16.79 -5.52 9.34
CA LEU A 4 -15.36 -5.50 9.08
C LEU A 4 -15.03 -4.90 7.70
N GLU A 5 -15.89 -5.10 6.72
CA GLU A 5 -15.76 -4.56 5.36
C GLU A 5 -15.76 -3.04 5.32
N ASP A 6 -16.53 -2.39 6.20
CA ASP A 6 -16.59 -0.93 6.30
C ASP A 6 -15.26 -0.28 6.69
N TYR A 7 -14.28 -1.08 7.12
CA TYR A 7 -12.91 -0.62 7.42
C TYR A 7 -11.93 -0.84 6.26
N ILE A 8 -12.37 -1.43 5.15
CA ILE A 8 -11.63 -1.43 3.88
C ILE A 8 -12.16 -0.26 3.07
N VAL A 9 -11.43 0.85 3.10
CA VAL A 9 -11.90 2.13 2.53
C VAL A 9 -11.04 2.50 1.34
N VAL A 10 -11.68 2.81 0.21
CA VAL A 10 -11.01 3.29 -1.00
C VAL A 10 -11.24 4.79 -1.14
N PHE A 11 -10.15 5.50 -1.38
CA PHE A 11 -10.16 6.93 -1.75
C PHE A 11 -9.71 7.04 -3.20
N ASP A 12 -10.57 7.53 -4.07
CA ASP A 12 -10.25 7.77 -5.47
C ASP A 12 -9.56 9.13 -5.67
N ASP A 13 -8.87 9.28 -6.80
CA ASP A 13 -8.27 10.54 -7.27
C ASP A 13 -7.32 11.23 -6.26
N VAL A 14 -6.64 10.42 -5.46
CA VAL A 14 -5.67 10.90 -4.46
C VAL A 14 -4.37 11.38 -5.14
N LEU A 15 -3.92 10.64 -6.16
CA LEU A 15 -2.83 11.04 -7.04
C LEU A 15 -3.40 11.28 -8.44
N ASP A 16 -3.02 12.39 -9.06
CA ASP A 16 -3.33 12.63 -10.46
C ASP A 16 -2.48 11.74 -11.39
N GLU A 17 -2.91 11.65 -12.64
CA GLU A 17 -2.25 10.83 -13.66
C GLU A 17 -0.77 11.19 -13.82
N THR A 18 -0.48 12.48 -13.90
CA THR A 18 0.90 12.99 -14.06
C THR A 18 1.80 12.56 -12.90
N ALA A 19 1.34 12.65 -11.67
CA ALA A 19 2.09 12.20 -10.50
C ALA A 19 2.36 10.69 -10.54
N CYS A 20 1.36 9.90 -10.93
CA CYS A 20 1.52 8.45 -11.10
C CYS A 20 2.56 8.10 -12.16
N GLU A 21 2.51 8.75 -13.33
CA GLU A 21 3.45 8.54 -14.43
C GLU A 21 4.88 8.92 -14.03
N ILE A 22 5.06 10.06 -13.37
CA ILE A 22 6.38 10.51 -12.91
C ILE A 22 6.95 9.51 -11.88
N LEU A 23 6.13 8.98 -10.97
CA LEU A 23 6.57 7.98 -9.99
C LEU A 23 7.02 6.68 -10.67
N ILE A 24 6.26 6.18 -11.64
CA ILE A 24 6.61 4.98 -12.42
C ILE A 24 7.89 5.21 -13.23
N ASP A 25 7.99 6.35 -13.92
CA ASP A 25 9.17 6.70 -14.71
C ASP A 25 10.42 6.81 -13.83
N THR A 26 10.30 7.47 -12.67
CA THR A 26 11.39 7.59 -11.69
C THR A 26 11.82 6.21 -11.16
N TYR A 27 10.87 5.31 -10.88
CA TYR A 27 11.16 3.93 -10.51
C TYR A 27 11.96 3.23 -11.60
N ASN A 28 11.50 3.25 -12.85
CA ASN A 28 12.14 2.58 -13.97
C ASN A 28 13.55 3.14 -14.27
N LYS A 29 13.79 4.40 -13.98
CA LYS A 29 15.12 5.06 -14.09
C LYS A 29 16.02 4.86 -12.88
N SER A 30 15.62 4.04 -11.90
CA SER A 30 16.35 3.83 -10.63
C SER A 30 16.77 2.37 -10.39
N PRO A 31 17.33 1.64 -11.37
CA PRO A 31 17.63 0.21 -11.23
C PRO A 31 18.61 -0.11 -10.09
N ASN A 32 19.52 0.80 -9.75
CA ASN A 32 20.51 0.62 -8.68
C ASN A 32 19.93 0.72 -7.27
N HIS A 33 18.67 1.13 -7.12
CA HIS A 33 17.96 1.22 -5.84
C HIS A 33 16.90 0.13 -5.67
N VAL A 34 16.78 -0.77 -6.64
CA VAL A 34 15.77 -1.84 -6.62
C VAL A 34 16.24 -2.99 -5.73
N GLU A 35 15.42 -3.31 -4.74
CA GLU A 35 15.54 -4.54 -3.96
C GLU A 35 14.58 -5.59 -4.49
N GLN A 36 15.05 -6.82 -4.65
CA GLN A 36 14.22 -7.94 -5.08
C GLN A 36 13.71 -8.71 -3.86
N ARG A 37 12.40 -8.97 -3.84
CA ARG A 37 11.77 -9.92 -2.94
C ARG A 37 11.34 -11.12 -3.77
N ASN A 38 11.84 -12.29 -3.40
CA ASN A 38 11.56 -13.53 -4.12
C ASN A 38 11.66 -14.72 -3.18
N ASP A 39 10.53 -15.09 -2.59
CA ASP A 39 10.39 -16.25 -1.72
C ASP A 39 8.99 -16.90 -1.91
N THR A 40 8.63 -17.86 -1.08
CA THR A 40 7.33 -18.54 -1.16
C THR A 40 6.14 -17.65 -0.78
N LEU A 41 6.37 -16.57 -0.05
CA LEU A 41 5.33 -15.64 0.36
C LEU A 41 5.11 -14.55 -0.68
N MET A 42 6.19 -14.02 -1.27
CA MET A 42 6.12 -12.85 -2.14
C MET A 42 7.16 -12.87 -3.26
N LYS A 43 6.77 -12.26 -4.38
CA LYS A 43 7.67 -12.00 -5.50
C LYS A 43 7.37 -10.65 -6.13
N PHE A 44 8.21 -9.67 -5.90
CA PHE A 44 8.16 -8.32 -6.49
C PHE A 44 9.50 -7.59 -6.33
N ASN A 45 9.65 -6.50 -7.03
CA ASN A 45 10.77 -5.57 -6.89
C ASN A 45 10.32 -4.32 -6.16
N GLU A 46 11.12 -3.77 -5.25
CA GLU A 46 10.75 -2.56 -4.51
C GLU A 46 11.88 -1.54 -4.41
N ILE A 47 11.49 -0.27 -4.23
CA ILE A 47 12.40 0.84 -3.89
C ILE A 47 11.85 1.55 -2.65
N ASN A 48 12.69 1.74 -1.63
CA ASN A 48 12.39 2.62 -0.52
C ASN A 48 12.47 4.08 -0.99
N ILE A 49 11.33 4.77 -1.00
CA ILE A 49 11.23 6.16 -1.48
C ILE A 49 12.09 7.11 -0.64
N PHE A 50 12.23 6.85 0.66
CA PHE A 50 12.98 7.74 1.54
C PHE A 50 14.51 7.52 1.49
N GLU A 51 14.96 6.39 1.00
CA GLU A 51 16.38 6.09 0.84
C GLU A 51 16.91 6.47 -0.54
N SER A 52 16.03 6.59 -1.54
CA SER A 52 16.44 6.94 -2.91
C SER A 52 16.38 8.46 -3.14
N PRO A 53 17.51 9.12 -3.46
CA PRO A 53 17.56 10.57 -3.72
C PRO A 53 16.65 11.01 -4.88
N LYS A 54 16.37 10.10 -5.83
CA LYS A 54 15.52 10.41 -6.98
C LYS A 54 14.06 10.70 -6.62
N PHE A 55 13.63 10.29 -5.42
CA PHE A 55 12.27 10.52 -4.92
C PHE A 55 12.20 11.66 -3.88
N GLU A 56 13.26 12.44 -3.70
CA GLU A 56 13.31 13.48 -2.67
C GLU A 56 12.17 14.49 -2.77
N SER A 57 11.84 14.94 -3.99
CA SER A 57 10.73 15.86 -4.24
C SER A 57 9.34 15.30 -3.88
N PHE A 58 9.21 13.97 -3.78
CA PHE A 58 7.93 13.33 -3.43
C PHE A 58 7.74 13.11 -1.94
N ARG A 59 8.81 13.19 -1.13
CA ARG A 59 8.74 12.84 0.31
C ARG A 59 7.75 13.72 1.06
N GLU A 60 7.84 15.02 0.90
CA GLU A 60 6.94 15.97 1.58
C GLU A 60 5.50 15.86 1.09
N LEU A 61 5.31 15.80 -0.23
CA LEU A 61 4.00 15.62 -0.83
C LEU A 61 3.35 14.32 -0.36
N PHE A 62 4.14 13.24 -0.32
CA PHE A 62 3.67 11.93 0.12
C PHE A 62 3.23 11.97 1.59
N LEU A 63 4.06 12.50 2.49
CA LEU A 63 3.72 12.62 3.91
C LEU A 63 2.49 13.49 4.13
N PHE A 64 2.36 14.60 3.39
CA PHE A 64 1.18 15.45 3.46
C PHE A 64 -0.10 14.69 3.05
N LYS A 65 -0.07 14.00 1.90
CA LYS A 65 -1.22 13.22 1.43
C LYS A 65 -1.54 12.04 2.36
N ALA A 66 -0.54 11.31 2.84
CA ALA A 66 -0.71 10.20 3.77
C ALA A 66 -1.39 10.64 5.07
N LYS A 67 -1.01 11.82 5.58
CA LYS A 67 -1.63 12.44 6.76
C LYS A 67 -3.11 12.75 6.52
N LYS A 68 -3.43 13.37 5.37
CA LYS A 68 -4.81 13.69 4.98
C LYS A 68 -5.69 12.45 4.84
N ILE A 69 -5.16 11.39 4.22
CA ILE A 69 -5.89 10.13 4.08
C ILE A 69 -6.14 9.47 5.43
N ALA A 70 -5.12 9.44 6.30
CA ALA A 70 -5.27 8.90 7.65
C ALA A 70 -6.35 9.65 8.46
N GLU A 71 -6.39 10.98 8.35
CA GLU A 71 -7.43 11.81 8.94
C GLU A 71 -8.81 11.47 8.37
N SER A 72 -8.94 11.41 7.04
CA SER A 72 -10.20 11.07 6.34
C SER A 72 -10.67 9.65 6.69
N TYR A 73 -9.75 8.69 6.75
CA TYR A 73 -10.05 7.32 7.15
C TYR A 73 -10.59 7.26 8.59
N ARG A 74 -9.91 7.93 9.53
CA ARG A 74 -10.36 8.03 10.92
C ARG A 74 -11.77 8.63 11.01
N ASP A 75 -12.01 9.73 10.28
CA ASP A 75 -13.28 10.44 10.33
C ASP A 75 -14.42 9.62 9.69
N TYR A 76 -14.14 8.85 8.65
CA TYR A 76 -15.10 7.94 8.03
C TYR A 76 -15.41 6.73 8.93
N THR A 77 -14.38 6.07 9.42
CA THR A 77 -14.53 4.84 10.22
C THR A 77 -14.97 5.11 11.65
N LYS A 78 -14.76 6.33 12.16
CA LYS A 78 -14.92 6.71 13.57
C LYS A 78 -14.02 5.89 14.50
N ALA A 79 -12.91 5.40 13.96
CA ALA A 79 -11.94 4.62 14.72
C ALA A 79 -11.26 5.49 15.77
N PHE A 80 -11.02 4.91 16.94
CA PHE A 80 -10.24 5.56 17.99
C PHE A 80 -8.74 5.43 17.66
N TRP A 81 -8.03 6.55 17.59
CA TRP A 81 -6.62 6.62 17.25
C TRP A 81 -5.81 7.29 18.34
N PRO A 82 -4.55 6.86 18.54
CA PRO A 82 -3.59 7.58 19.38
C PRO A 82 -3.37 9.00 18.85
N GLN A 83 -2.99 9.91 19.76
CA GLN A 83 -2.65 11.30 19.36
C GLN A 83 -1.34 11.37 18.58
N ASP A 84 -0.36 10.58 18.99
CA ASP A 84 0.97 10.56 18.38
C ASP A 84 1.03 9.41 17.35
N LEU A 85 1.34 9.77 16.11
CA LEU A 85 1.45 8.87 14.99
C LEU A 85 2.78 9.06 14.27
N ALA A 86 3.33 7.96 13.77
CA ALA A 86 4.46 7.95 12.87
C ALA A 86 4.07 7.32 11.53
N TYR A 87 4.84 7.62 10.49
CA TYR A 87 4.65 7.09 9.14
C TYR A 87 5.90 6.33 8.74
N GLU A 88 5.73 5.06 8.35
CA GLU A 88 6.86 4.30 7.80
C GLU A 88 7.27 4.86 6.44
N ALA A 89 8.55 4.69 6.12
CA ALA A 89 9.06 5.01 4.80
C ALA A 89 8.31 4.22 3.73
N PRO A 90 7.66 4.90 2.77
CA PRO A 90 6.88 4.24 1.73
C PRO A 90 7.80 3.48 0.77
N ARG A 91 7.29 2.35 0.25
CA ARG A 91 7.99 1.53 -0.75
C ARG A 91 7.15 1.43 -2.01
N ILE A 92 7.72 1.85 -3.13
CA ILE A 92 7.12 1.59 -4.43
C ILE A 92 7.50 0.18 -4.88
N LYS A 93 6.50 -0.64 -5.17
CA LYS A 93 6.62 -2.04 -5.56
C LYS A 93 6.17 -2.22 -7.00
N LYS A 94 6.94 -3.02 -7.75
CA LYS A 94 6.59 -3.48 -9.09
C LYS A 94 6.37 -4.99 -9.07
N TYR A 95 5.19 -5.40 -9.49
CA TYR A 95 4.85 -6.80 -9.76
C TYR A 95 4.91 -7.02 -11.26
N GLU A 96 5.75 -7.97 -11.69
CA GLU A 96 5.84 -8.33 -13.10
C GLU A 96 4.62 -9.16 -13.52
N PRO A 97 4.14 -8.98 -14.78
CA PRO A 97 2.99 -9.74 -15.26
C PRO A 97 3.30 -11.24 -15.32
N ASN A 98 2.30 -12.04 -14.96
CA ASN A 98 2.36 -13.51 -14.90
C ASN A 98 3.41 -14.10 -13.92
N ASP A 99 4.01 -13.26 -13.06
CA ASP A 99 5.12 -13.70 -12.20
C ASP A 99 5.08 -13.07 -10.80
N GLY A 100 4.74 -11.80 -10.68
CA GLY A 100 4.74 -11.10 -9.41
C GLY A 100 3.51 -11.40 -8.54
N TYR A 101 3.70 -11.68 -7.26
CA TYR A 101 2.61 -11.98 -6.31
C TYR A 101 2.96 -11.57 -4.88
N PHE A 102 1.94 -11.51 -4.03
CA PHE A 102 2.07 -11.52 -2.58
C PHE A 102 0.95 -12.40 -2.02
N ASN A 103 1.31 -13.57 -1.53
CA ASN A 103 0.36 -14.54 -1.00
C ASN A 103 -0.35 -14.05 0.27
N TRP A 104 -1.35 -14.79 0.74
CA TRP A 104 -2.12 -14.46 1.93
C TRP A 104 -1.24 -14.18 3.14
N HIS A 105 -1.41 -12.99 3.73
CA HIS A 105 -0.65 -12.51 4.88
C HIS A 105 -1.40 -11.42 5.64
N ILE A 106 -0.84 -11.02 6.78
CA ILE A 106 -1.21 -9.81 7.52
C ILE A 106 0.02 -8.92 7.67
N ASP A 107 -0.17 -7.62 7.70
CA ASP A 107 0.94 -6.65 7.74
C ASP A 107 1.48 -6.37 9.16
N SER A 108 0.86 -6.91 10.20
CA SER A 108 1.29 -6.79 11.61
C SER A 108 1.68 -8.14 12.22
N ALA A 109 2.43 -8.96 11.48
CA ALA A 109 2.75 -10.36 11.84
C ALA A 109 3.96 -10.53 12.77
N SER A 110 4.68 -9.48 13.12
CA SER A 110 5.89 -9.55 13.98
C SER A 110 5.89 -8.45 15.05
N ALA A 111 6.79 -8.57 16.02
CA ALA A 111 6.97 -7.52 17.02
C ALA A 111 7.36 -6.17 16.40
N GLU A 112 8.10 -6.19 15.30
CA GLU A 112 8.50 -4.99 14.57
C GLU A 112 7.32 -4.32 13.86
N THR A 113 6.48 -5.11 13.19
CA THR A 113 5.33 -4.62 12.42
C THR A 113 4.05 -4.49 13.25
N GLY A 114 4.02 -5.07 14.46
CA GLY A 114 2.86 -5.03 15.38
C GLY A 114 2.46 -3.62 15.85
N LYS A 115 3.31 -2.61 15.63
CA LYS A 115 3.02 -1.19 15.90
C LYS A 115 2.22 -0.51 14.79
N ARG A 116 2.01 -1.16 13.62
CA ARG A 116 1.22 -0.64 12.51
C ARG A 116 -0.25 -0.55 12.90
N LEU A 117 -0.88 0.54 12.51
CA LEU A 117 -2.29 0.85 12.79
C LEU A 117 -3.14 0.90 11.51
N LEU A 118 -2.56 1.34 10.41
CA LEU A 118 -3.23 1.45 9.12
C LEU A 118 -2.28 1.10 7.99
N VAL A 119 -2.77 0.35 7.04
CA VAL A 119 -2.16 0.12 5.73
C VAL A 119 -2.74 1.11 4.73
N MET A 120 -1.90 1.62 3.84
CA MET A 120 -2.30 2.43 2.69
C MET A 120 -1.59 1.90 1.45
N PHE A 121 -2.33 1.34 0.49
CA PHE A 121 -1.81 0.92 -0.82
C PHE A 121 -2.27 1.91 -1.88
N TRP A 122 -1.30 2.57 -2.52
CA TRP A 122 -1.50 3.61 -3.52
C TRP A 122 -1.24 3.01 -4.89
N TYR A 123 -2.25 2.86 -5.71
CA TYR A 123 -2.11 2.28 -7.05
C TYR A 123 -1.66 3.35 -8.04
N LEU A 124 -0.58 3.08 -8.76
CA LEU A 124 0.01 4.04 -9.70
C LEU A 124 -0.43 3.82 -11.14
N ASN A 125 -1.01 2.66 -11.44
CA ASN A 125 -1.56 2.36 -12.76
C ASN A 125 -2.78 1.45 -12.64
N ASP A 126 -3.59 1.45 -13.69
CA ASP A 126 -4.65 0.47 -13.86
C ASP A 126 -4.06 -0.88 -14.25
N VAL A 127 -4.69 -1.96 -13.78
CA VAL A 127 -4.43 -3.33 -14.20
C VAL A 127 -5.77 -3.97 -14.55
N GLU A 128 -5.97 -4.29 -15.84
CA GLU A 128 -7.25 -4.78 -16.36
C GLU A 128 -7.55 -6.21 -15.92
N GLU A 129 -6.50 -7.08 -15.92
CA GLU A 129 -6.63 -8.48 -15.54
C GLU A 129 -5.60 -8.87 -14.47
N GLY A 130 -6.08 -9.45 -13.38
CA GLY A 130 -5.28 -9.72 -12.20
C GLY A 130 -4.92 -8.44 -11.42
N GLY A 131 -3.87 -8.47 -10.62
CA GLY A 131 -3.33 -7.31 -9.92
C GLY A 131 -4.18 -6.75 -8.78
N GLN A 132 -5.40 -7.23 -8.56
CA GLN A 132 -6.24 -6.78 -7.45
C GLN A 132 -5.62 -7.13 -6.09
N THR A 133 -6.02 -6.37 -5.08
CA THR A 133 -5.79 -6.75 -3.68
C THR A 133 -7.05 -7.42 -3.16
N GLU A 134 -6.92 -8.64 -2.67
CA GLU A 134 -8.03 -9.41 -2.12
C GLU A 134 -7.90 -9.52 -0.61
N PHE A 135 -9.05 -9.47 0.07
CA PHE A 135 -9.19 -9.56 1.52
C PHE A 135 -10.07 -10.76 1.86
N ALA A 136 -9.65 -11.60 2.81
CA ALA A 136 -10.48 -12.66 3.36
C ALA A 136 -11.17 -12.14 4.64
N ILE A 137 -12.48 -11.88 4.55
CA ILE A 137 -13.29 -11.37 5.65
C ILE A 137 -14.38 -12.41 6.00
N GLY A 138 -14.14 -13.14 7.06
CA GLY A 138 -14.97 -14.31 7.39
C GLY A 138 -14.88 -15.36 6.27
N ASP A 139 -16.03 -15.72 5.71
CA ASP A 139 -16.13 -16.69 4.61
C ASP A 139 -16.14 -16.04 3.22
N GLU A 140 -15.97 -14.71 3.14
CA GLU A 140 -16.07 -13.95 1.91
C GLU A 140 -14.70 -13.43 1.46
N ILE A 141 -14.54 -13.27 0.14
CA ILE A 141 -13.37 -12.61 -0.49
C ILE A 141 -13.83 -11.29 -1.07
N ILE A 142 -13.30 -10.20 -0.52
CA ILE A 142 -13.50 -8.85 -1.04
C ILE A 142 -12.34 -8.53 -1.99
N SER A 143 -12.65 -8.13 -3.21
CA SER A 143 -11.66 -7.81 -4.23
C SER A 143 -11.63 -6.30 -4.50
N ASN A 144 -10.44 -5.69 -4.40
CA ASN A 144 -10.20 -4.29 -4.72
C ASN A 144 -9.29 -4.21 -5.95
N PRO A 145 -9.79 -3.69 -7.10
CA PRO A 145 -8.98 -3.57 -8.31
C PRO A 145 -7.83 -2.57 -8.14
N ALA A 146 -6.77 -2.77 -8.91
CA ALA A 146 -5.70 -1.78 -9.03
C ALA A 146 -6.16 -0.64 -9.94
N LYS A 147 -6.67 0.44 -9.36
CA LYS A 147 -7.14 1.63 -10.08
C LYS A 147 -6.16 2.78 -9.89
N ARG A 148 -5.63 3.33 -10.99
CA ARG A 148 -4.68 4.46 -10.96
C ARG A 148 -5.19 5.61 -10.12
N GLY A 149 -4.30 6.16 -9.30
CA GLY A 149 -4.57 7.32 -8.45
C GLY A 149 -5.37 7.03 -7.19
N SER A 150 -5.92 5.82 -7.03
CA SER A 150 -6.67 5.44 -5.82
C SER A 150 -5.77 4.92 -4.71
N VAL A 151 -6.29 4.97 -3.49
CA VAL A 151 -5.64 4.42 -2.29
C VAL A 151 -6.64 3.56 -1.54
N VAL A 152 -6.30 2.30 -1.29
CA VAL A 152 -7.04 1.46 -0.37
C VAL A 152 -6.41 1.48 1.02
N CYS A 153 -7.24 1.71 2.03
CA CYS A 153 -6.86 1.79 3.44
C CYS A 153 -7.58 0.71 4.24
N PHE A 154 -6.85 0.02 5.13
CA PHE A 154 -7.41 -1.03 5.98
C PHE A 154 -6.52 -1.30 7.21
N PRO A 155 -7.05 -1.92 8.29
CA PRO A 155 -6.25 -2.31 9.45
C PRO A 155 -5.25 -3.44 9.10
N PRO A 156 -4.01 -3.44 9.66
CA PRO A 156 -2.97 -4.42 9.31
C PRO A 156 -3.09 -5.77 10.01
N ASN A 157 -4.08 -5.95 10.89
CA ASN A 157 -4.13 -7.04 11.87
C ASN A 157 -4.79 -8.34 11.31
N PHE A 158 -4.88 -9.36 12.16
CA PHE A 158 -5.37 -10.71 11.82
C PHE A 158 -6.82 -10.78 11.31
N LEU A 159 -7.62 -9.72 11.47
CA LEU A 159 -8.97 -9.64 10.91
C LEU A 159 -8.99 -9.26 9.42
N TYR A 160 -7.85 -8.84 8.87
CA TYR A 160 -7.71 -8.41 7.48
C TYR A 160 -6.58 -9.15 6.75
N PRO A 161 -6.63 -10.50 6.70
CA PRO A 161 -5.73 -11.23 5.81
C PRO A 161 -5.98 -10.79 4.38
N HIS A 162 -4.89 -10.53 3.66
CA HIS A 162 -4.99 -10.05 2.28
C HIS A 162 -3.89 -10.62 1.41
N ARG A 163 -4.08 -10.53 0.09
CA ARG A 163 -3.09 -10.92 -0.91
C ARG A 163 -3.05 -9.96 -2.08
N GLY A 164 -1.89 -9.89 -2.74
CA GLY A 164 -1.74 -9.25 -4.04
C GLY A 164 -1.79 -10.30 -5.13
N VAL A 165 -2.86 -10.31 -5.93
CA VAL A 165 -3.03 -11.24 -7.05
C VAL A 165 -2.05 -10.87 -8.16
N THR A 166 -1.48 -11.90 -8.80
CA THR A 166 -0.57 -11.74 -9.94
C THR A 166 -1.26 -10.93 -11.05
N PRO A 167 -0.68 -9.83 -11.51
CA PRO A 167 -1.19 -9.10 -12.67
C PRO A 167 -0.94 -9.93 -13.95
N THR A 168 -1.86 -9.93 -14.91
CA THR A 168 -1.72 -10.66 -16.17
C THR A 168 -1.73 -9.76 -17.40
N SER A 169 -2.44 -8.62 -17.36
CA SER A 169 -2.54 -7.69 -18.51
C SER A 169 -1.36 -6.71 -18.61
N GLY A 170 -0.53 -6.59 -17.58
CA GLY A 170 0.61 -5.68 -17.54
C GLY A 170 1.23 -5.60 -16.14
N PRO A 171 2.33 -4.86 -15.95
CA PRO A 171 2.94 -4.71 -14.64
C PRO A 171 2.05 -3.89 -13.71
N LYS A 172 2.02 -4.25 -12.42
CA LYS A 172 1.37 -3.47 -11.37
C LYS A 172 2.41 -2.67 -10.60
N TYR A 173 2.16 -1.36 -10.48
CA TYR A 173 2.93 -0.48 -9.60
C TYR A 173 2.05 -0.02 -8.44
N VAL A 174 2.53 -0.22 -7.22
CA VAL A 174 1.82 0.19 -6.00
C VAL A 174 2.80 0.71 -4.96
N ILE A 175 2.43 1.78 -4.25
CA ILE A 175 3.18 2.22 -3.07
C ILE A 175 2.52 1.61 -1.85
N SER A 176 3.30 0.91 -1.02
CA SER A 176 2.87 0.50 0.33
C SER A 176 3.39 1.48 1.37
N SER A 177 2.50 1.94 2.24
CA SER A 177 2.84 2.79 3.37
C SER A 177 1.99 2.44 4.59
N TYR A 178 2.48 2.83 5.77
CA TYR A 178 1.85 2.46 7.02
C TYR A 178 1.82 3.63 7.98
N VAL A 179 0.69 3.80 8.66
CA VAL A 179 0.61 4.60 9.88
C VAL A 179 0.88 3.69 11.06
N GLN A 180 1.69 4.13 12.00
CA GLN A 180 2.11 3.32 13.14
C GLN A 180 2.25 4.13 14.42
N LEU A 181 2.38 3.42 15.54
CA LEU A 181 2.82 4.05 16.79
C LEU A 181 4.27 4.53 16.64
N PRO A 182 4.62 5.70 17.21
CA PRO A 182 6.00 6.17 17.20
C PRO A 182 6.92 5.20 17.94
N PRO A 183 8.22 5.16 17.61
CA PRO A 183 9.18 4.42 18.40
C PRO A 183 9.17 4.96 19.84
N LYS A 184 9.37 4.08 20.82
CA LYS A 184 9.54 4.52 22.21
C LYS A 184 10.78 5.40 22.29
N SER A 185 10.60 6.58 22.83
CA SER A 185 11.70 7.49 23.24
C SER A 185 12.55 6.87 24.34
#